data_21efd438a49db0fd5f751d4ef75de221
#
_entry.id   21efd438a49db0fd5f751d4ef75de221
#
_cell.length_a   1.000
_cell.length_b   1.000
_cell.length_c   1.000
_cell.angle_alpha   90.00
_cell.angle_beta   90.00
_cell.angle_gamma   90.00
#
_symmetry.space_group_name_H-M   'P 1'
#
loop_
_entity.id
_entity.type
_entity.pdbx_description
1 polymer ?
#
loop_
_entity_poly.entity_id
_entity_poly.type
_entity_poly.pdbx_seq_one_letter_code
_entity_poly.pdbx_strand_id
1 'polypeptide(L)'
;MADYIERYQLNGLEKRYPGQLSGGQQQRVALARMMIGEPEVILLDEPFSALDGYLKDIMQRDMQNFLNEYTGDMILVTHSRDEAYKFCGHLTILDSGQALTTGETKKLFERPGILQAARLTGCKNFSTVQKMGKHSIYAVDWDLMLQTKDVVPDDVTHVGIRGHWMKGASEGGENHMEVEVVEYIETTFEHQYLLKNKKGGD
;
A
#
# COMPACT_ATOMS: atom_id res chain seq x y z
N MET A 1 -25.84 -7.54 -21.87
CA MET A 1 -26.48 -7.43 -20.54
C MET A 1 -26.53 -8.76 -19.81
N ALA A 2 -26.99 -9.85 -20.42
CA ALA A 2 -27.00 -11.18 -19.77
C ALA A 2 -25.62 -11.60 -19.26
N ASP A 3 -24.57 -11.40 -20.05
CA ASP A 3 -23.20 -11.74 -19.69
C ASP A 3 -22.69 -10.99 -18.45
N TYR A 4 -23.09 -9.73 -18.27
CA TYR A 4 -22.74 -8.95 -17.07
C TYR A 4 -23.48 -9.44 -15.82
N ILE A 5 -24.74 -9.88 -15.95
CA ILE A 5 -25.52 -10.45 -14.84
C ILE A 5 -24.84 -11.72 -14.33
N GLU A 6 -24.41 -12.59 -15.23
CA GLU A 6 -23.69 -13.81 -14.89
C GLU A 6 -22.30 -13.50 -14.31
N ARG A 7 -21.50 -12.67 -15.01
CA ARG A 7 -20.14 -12.28 -14.61
C ARG A 7 -20.09 -11.67 -13.22
N TYR A 8 -21.06 -10.81 -12.87
CA TYR A 8 -21.14 -10.17 -11.57
C TYR A 8 -22.01 -10.93 -10.55
N GLN A 9 -22.37 -12.17 -10.86
CA GLN A 9 -23.18 -13.04 -9.98
C GLN A 9 -24.46 -12.35 -9.48
N LEU A 10 -25.17 -11.74 -10.41
CA LEU A 10 -26.42 -11.01 -10.15
C LEU A 10 -27.67 -11.83 -10.55
N ASN A 11 -27.49 -13.10 -10.92
CA ASN A 11 -28.59 -13.99 -11.29
C ASN A 11 -29.61 -14.09 -10.15
N GLY A 12 -30.90 -13.93 -10.50
CA GLY A 12 -32.02 -13.96 -9.54
C GLY A 12 -32.21 -12.65 -8.77
N LEU A 13 -31.41 -11.62 -9.06
CA LEU A 13 -31.52 -10.29 -8.43
C LEU A 13 -32.11 -9.23 -9.39
N GLU A 14 -32.39 -9.57 -10.63
CA GLU A 14 -32.73 -8.65 -11.73
C GLU A 14 -33.96 -7.79 -11.45
N LYS A 15 -34.89 -8.33 -10.62
CA LYS A 15 -36.14 -7.65 -10.26
C LYS A 15 -36.14 -7.03 -8.86
N ARG A 16 -34.97 -7.08 -8.15
CA ARG A 16 -34.88 -6.52 -6.81
C ARG A 16 -34.56 -5.03 -6.86
N TYR A 17 -35.16 -4.28 -5.96
CA TYR A 17 -34.82 -2.88 -5.74
C TYR A 17 -33.54 -2.75 -4.89
N PRO A 18 -32.77 -1.65 -5.01
CA PRO A 18 -31.54 -1.46 -4.27
C PRO A 18 -31.62 -1.74 -2.76
N GLY A 19 -32.70 -1.30 -2.10
CA GLY A 19 -32.93 -1.57 -0.68
C GLY A 19 -33.18 -3.05 -0.31
N GLN A 20 -33.34 -3.94 -1.28
CA GLN A 20 -33.50 -5.38 -1.09
C GLN A 20 -32.19 -6.15 -1.35
N LEU A 21 -31.11 -5.43 -1.66
CA LEU A 21 -29.80 -5.97 -1.95
C LEU A 21 -28.87 -5.74 -0.75
N SER A 22 -27.99 -6.71 -0.48
CA SER A 22 -26.89 -6.51 0.46
C SER A 22 -25.90 -5.45 -0.07
N GLY A 23 -25.07 -4.86 0.80
CA GLY A 23 -24.06 -3.88 0.40
C GLY A 23 -23.15 -4.39 -0.74
N GLY A 24 -22.65 -5.62 -0.64
CA GLY A 24 -21.85 -6.24 -1.70
C GLY A 24 -22.65 -6.48 -3.00
N GLN A 25 -23.94 -6.80 -2.93
CA GLN A 25 -24.79 -6.91 -4.13
C GLN A 25 -25.01 -5.55 -4.79
N GLN A 26 -25.27 -4.50 -4.00
CA GLN A 26 -25.39 -3.12 -4.50
C GLN A 26 -24.10 -2.67 -5.20
N GLN A 27 -22.95 -2.97 -4.62
CA GLN A 27 -21.65 -2.62 -5.19
C GLN A 27 -21.38 -3.35 -6.50
N ARG A 28 -21.72 -4.66 -6.59
CA ARG A 28 -21.62 -5.43 -7.84
C ARG A 28 -22.55 -4.88 -8.93
N VAL A 29 -23.77 -4.49 -8.58
CA VAL A 29 -24.68 -3.81 -9.52
C VAL A 29 -24.11 -2.49 -10.00
N ALA A 30 -23.54 -1.68 -9.10
CA ALA A 30 -22.92 -0.40 -9.45
C ALA A 30 -21.75 -0.58 -10.43
N LEU A 31 -20.87 -1.55 -10.17
CA LEU A 31 -19.77 -1.90 -11.06
C LEU A 31 -20.26 -2.43 -12.42
N ALA A 32 -21.20 -3.35 -12.44
CA ALA A 32 -21.79 -3.85 -13.69
C ALA A 32 -22.40 -2.73 -14.53
N ARG A 33 -23.14 -1.81 -13.89
CA ARG A 33 -23.76 -0.65 -14.56
C ARG A 33 -22.70 0.29 -15.15
N MET A 34 -21.61 0.53 -14.43
CA MET A 34 -20.50 1.34 -14.91
C MET A 34 -19.87 0.74 -16.16
N MET A 35 -19.61 -0.57 -16.15
CA MET A 35 -18.94 -1.29 -17.24
C MET A 35 -19.79 -1.34 -18.51
N ILE A 36 -21.11 -1.48 -18.40
CA ILE A 36 -22.00 -1.53 -19.56
C ILE A 36 -22.00 -0.21 -20.35
N GLY A 37 -21.71 0.90 -19.67
CA GLY A 37 -21.71 2.23 -20.28
C GLY A 37 -20.49 2.54 -21.15
N GLU A 38 -19.46 1.71 -21.11
CA GLU A 38 -18.18 1.93 -21.81
C GLU A 38 -17.68 3.38 -21.71
N PRO A 39 -17.57 3.93 -20.48
CA PRO A 39 -17.23 5.33 -20.29
C PRO A 39 -15.77 5.61 -20.72
N GLU A 40 -15.48 6.85 -21.16
CA GLU A 40 -14.12 7.29 -21.44
C GLU A 40 -13.29 7.47 -20.17
N VAL A 41 -13.94 7.82 -19.04
CA VAL A 41 -13.31 8.03 -17.72
C VAL A 41 -14.11 7.32 -16.64
N ILE A 42 -13.41 6.59 -15.79
CA ILE A 42 -13.99 5.91 -14.62
C ILE A 42 -13.50 6.59 -13.35
N LEU A 43 -14.45 6.95 -12.49
CA LEU A 43 -14.15 7.46 -11.14
C LEU A 43 -14.64 6.45 -10.10
N LEU A 44 -13.71 5.95 -9.28
CA LEU A 44 -13.98 4.99 -8.22
C LEU A 44 -13.59 5.59 -6.86
N ASP A 45 -14.54 5.62 -5.96
CA ASP A 45 -14.32 6.05 -4.58
C ASP A 45 -14.55 4.85 -3.65
N GLU A 46 -13.46 4.37 -3.04
CA GLU A 46 -13.45 3.23 -2.11
C GLU A 46 -14.24 2.00 -2.61
N PRO A 47 -14.02 1.51 -3.85
CA PRO A 47 -14.90 0.55 -4.52
C PRO A 47 -14.97 -0.83 -3.85
N PHE A 48 -14.08 -1.14 -2.93
CA PHE A 48 -14.02 -2.45 -2.27
C PHE A 48 -14.21 -2.38 -0.74
N SER A 49 -14.49 -1.20 -0.19
CA SER A 49 -14.54 -0.97 1.26
C SER A 49 -15.66 -1.72 1.98
N ALA A 50 -16.81 -1.93 1.32
CA ALA A 50 -17.99 -2.59 1.89
C ALA A 50 -18.03 -4.12 1.65
N LEU A 51 -16.95 -4.71 1.11
CA LEU A 51 -16.89 -6.13 0.78
C LEU A 51 -16.16 -6.93 1.87
N ASP A 52 -16.65 -8.13 2.16
CA ASP A 52 -15.89 -9.13 2.91
C ASP A 52 -14.68 -9.64 2.11
N GLY A 53 -13.72 -10.26 2.80
CA GLY A 53 -12.45 -10.66 2.21
C GLY A 53 -12.58 -11.50 0.95
N TYR A 54 -13.42 -12.51 0.95
CA TYR A 54 -13.61 -13.41 -0.20
C TYR A 54 -14.24 -12.69 -1.41
N LEU A 55 -15.28 -11.90 -1.15
CA LEU A 55 -15.93 -11.11 -2.19
C LEU A 55 -15.00 -10.01 -2.74
N LYS A 56 -14.22 -9.40 -1.87
CA LYS A 56 -13.20 -8.43 -2.25
C LYS A 56 -12.19 -9.02 -3.25
N ASP A 57 -11.69 -10.22 -3.00
CA ASP A 57 -10.73 -10.89 -3.87
C ASP A 57 -11.33 -11.20 -5.26
N ILE A 58 -12.57 -11.66 -5.31
CA ILE A 58 -13.29 -11.90 -6.58
C ILE A 58 -13.44 -10.58 -7.34
N MET A 59 -13.95 -9.54 -6.68
CA MET A 59 -14.21 -8.25 -7.31
C MET A 59 -12.92 -7.56 -7.78
N GLN A 60 -11.84 -7.69 -7.04
CA GLN A 60 -10.54 -7.18 -7.45
C GLN A 60 -9.99 -7.92 -8.67
N ARG A 61 -10.22 -9.22 -8.78
CA ARG A 61 -9.86 -10.00 -9.97
C ARG A 61 -10.66 -9.58 -11.19
N ASP A 62 -11.97 -9.42 -11.01
CA ASP A 62 -12.85 -8.97 -12.09
C ASP A 62 -12.49 -7.56 -12.56
N MET A 63 -12.17 -6.66 -11.62
CA MET A 63 -11.66 -5.32 -11.94
C MET A 63 -10.35 -5.39 -12.73
N GLN A 64 -9.40 -6.25 -12.32
CA GLN A 64 -8.14 -6.42 -13.05
C GLN A 64 -8.37 -6.91 -14.48
N ASN A 65 -9.24 -7.90 -14.67
CA ASN A 65 -9.60 -8.41 -16.00
C ASN A 65 -10.24 -7.31 -16.86
N PHE A 66 -11.13 -6.51 -16.27
CA PHE A 66 -11.71 -5.37 -16.97
C PHE A 66 -10.65 -4.35 -17.37
N LEU A 67 -9.77 -3.95 -16.46
CA LEU A 67 -8.73 -2.95 -16.73
C LEU A 67 -7.73 -3.39 -17.81
N ASN A 68 -7.53 -4.69 -18.00
CA ASN A 68 -6.68 -5.20 -19.08
C ASN A 68 -7.27 -4.93 -20.48
N GLU A 69 -8.58 -4.79 -20.59
CA GLU A 69 -9.31 -4.54 -21.84
C GLU A 69 -9.75 -3.08 -21.98
N TYR A 70 -9.82 -2.36 -20.86
CA TYR A 70 -10.29 -0.98 -20.82
C TYR A 70 -9.19 0.00 -21.28
N THR A 71 -9.53 0.83 -22.26
CA THR A 71 -8.59 1.79 -22.87
C THR A 71 -8.79 3.24 -22.41
N GLY A 72 -9.81 3.50 -21.58
CA GLY A 72 -10.07 4.83 -21.02
C GLY A 72 -9.24 5.13 -19.77
N ASP A 73 -9.44 6.30 -19.23
CA ASP A 73 -8.78 6.75 -18.00
C ASP A 73 -9.54 6.32 -16.75
N MET A 74 -8.81 5.98 -15.67
CA MET A 74 -9.40 5.64 -14.38
C MET A 74 -8.75 6.45 -13.26
N ILE A 75 -9.59 7.00 -12.38
CA ILE A 75 -9.17 7.57 -11.11
C ILE A 75 -9.75 6.72 -9.99
N LEU A 76 -8.87 6.18 -9.15
CA LEU A 76 -9.21 5.40 -7.98
C LEU A 76 -8.84 6.16 -6.71
N VAL A 77 -9.81 6.40 -5.85
CA VAL A 77 -9.59 6.87 -4.48
C VAL A 77 -9.68 5.67 -3.54
N THR A 78 -8.63 5.44 -2.76
CA THR A 78 -8.58 4.33 -1.79
C THR A 78 -7.62 4.62 -0.65
N HIS A 79 -7.90 4.09 0.53
CA HIS A 79 -6.97 4.03 1.65
C HIS A 79 -6.14 2.72 1.66
N SER A 80 -6.44 1.79 0.75
CA SER A 80 -5.75 0.51 0.64
C SER A 80 -4.50 0.63 -0.23
N ARG A 81 -3.33 0.44 0.38
CA ARG A 81 -2.03 0.41 -0.31
C ARG A 81 -1.98 -0.66 -1.40
N ASP A 82 -2.54 -1.82 -1.11
CA ASP A 82 -2.53 -2.97 -2.01
C ASP A 82 -3.38 -2.71 -3.25
N GLU A 83 -4.51 -2.03 -3.10
CA GLU A 83 -5.35 -1.60 -4.21
C GLU A 83 -4.64 -0.57 -5.08
N ALA A 84 -4.06 0.48 -4.47
CA ALA A 84 -3.30 1.49 -5.18
C ALA A 84 -2.12 0.86 -5.95
N TYR A 85 -1.37 -0.04 -5.31
CA TYR A 85 -0.24 -0.73 -5.95
C TYR A 85 -0.66 -1.65 -7.09
N LYS A 86 -1.83 -2.32 -6.95
CA LYS A 86 -2.34 -3.30 -7.90
C LYS A 86 -2.96 -2.66 -9.14
N PHE A 87 -3.71 -1.57 -8.96
CA PHE A 87 -4.56 -1.01 -10.01
C PHE A 87 -4.04 0.27 -10.64
N CYS A 88 -3.17 1.01 -9.97
CA CYS A 88 -2.77 2.34 -10.41
C CYS A 88 -1.34 2.37 -10.93
N GLY A 89 -1.14 2.83 -12.16
CA GLY A 89 0.19 3.10 -12.72
C GLY A 89 0.85 4.34 -12.11
N HIS A 90 0.03 5.35 -11.75
CA HIS A 90 0.43 6.58 -11.08
C HIS A 90 -0.34 6.76 -9.79
N LEU A 91 0.29 7.38 -8.81
CA LEU A 91 -0.25 7.60 -7.48
C LEU A 91 -0.02 9.04 -7.04
N THR A 92 -1.06 9.66 -6.52
CA THR A 92 -0.97 10.91 -5.76
C THR A 92 -1.29 10.62 -4.30
N ILE A 93 -0.38 10.95 -3.40
CA ILE A 93 -0.57 10.79 -1.96
C ILE A 93 -1.14 12.08 -1.40
N LEU A 94 -2.31 11.95 -0.76
CA LEU A 94 -3.01 13.05 -0.10
C LEU A 94 -2.89 12.93 1.41
N ASP A 95 -2.63 14.02 2.08
CA ASP A 95 -2.70 14.14 3.54
C ASP A 95 -3.21 15.52 3.92
N SER A 96 -4.12 15.57 4.89
CA SER A 96 -4.68 16.82 5.42
C SER A 96 -5.19 17.78 4.32
N GLY A 97 -5.80 17.23 3.26
CA GLY A 97 -6.34 18.01 2.13
C GLY A 97 -5.31 18.53 1.13
N GLN A 98 -4.05 18.12 1.25
CA GLN A 98 -2.96 18.52 0.35
C GLN A 98 -2.37 17.33 -0.41
N ALA A 99 -2.00 17.55 -1.67
CA ALA A 99 -1.21 16.59 -2.43
C ALA A 99 0.26 16.70 -2.00
N LEU A 100 0.75 15.67 -1.32
CA LEU A 100 2.12 15.64 -0.81
C LEU A 100 3.14 15.28 -1.89
N THR A 101 2.82 14.29 -2.71
CA THR A 101 3.68 13.83 -3.80
C THR A 101 2.87 13.08 -4.84
N THR A 102 3.34 13.13 -6.08
CA THR A 102 2.74 12.42 -7.21
C THR A 102 3.84 11.75 -8.03
N GLY A 103 3.57 10.56 -8.53
CA GLY A 103 4.52 9.86 -9.40
C GLY A 103 4.09 8.45 -9.75
N GLU A 104 4.97 7.74 -10.43
CA GLU A 104 4.78 6.35 -10.77
C GLU A 104 4.65 5.50 -9.49
N THR A 105 3.60 4.71 -9.39
CA THR A 105 3.24 3.97 -8.17
C THR A 105 4.40 3.13 -7.63
N LYS A 106 5.02 2.30 -8.46
CA LYS A 106 6.11 1.42 -8.03
C LYS A 106 7.31 2.21 -7.48
N LYS A 107 7.65 3.33 -8.14
CA LYS A 107 8.75 4.19 -7.71
C LYS A 107 8.45 4.87 -6.37
N LEU A 108 7.21 5.36 -6.18
CA LEU A 108 6.79 5.96 -4.90
C LEU A 108 6.76 4.93 -3.75
N PHE A 109 6.46 3.67 -4.03
CA PHE A 109 6.54 2.60 -3.03
C PHE A 109 7.99 2.24 -2.69
N GLU A 110 8.90 2.28 -3.64
CA GLU A 110 10.33 2.01 -3.42
C GLU A 110 11.06 3.19 -2.78
N ARG A 111 10.80 4.40 -3.30
CA ARG A 111 11.48 5.64 -2.91
C ARG A 111 10.49 6.77 -2.69
N PRO A 112 9.77 6.80 -1.58
CA PRO A 112 8.69 7.75 -1.32
C PRO A 112 9.14 9.21 -1.19
N GLY A 113 10.42 9.46 -0.95
CA GLY A 113 11.04 10.80 -0.90
C GLY A 113 10.71 11.61 0.37
N ILE A 114 9.55 11.44 0.96
CA ILE A 114 9.10 12.14 2.18
C ILE A 114 8.55 11.17 3.22
N LEU A 115 8.70 11.52 4.50
CA LEU A 115 8.32 10.67 5.63
C LEU A 115 6.85 10.24 5.60
N GLN A 116 5.94 11.17 5.32
CA GLN A 116 4.50 10.90 5.27
C GLN A 116 4.17 9.89 4.16
N ALA A 117 4.76 10.06 2.98
CA ALA A 117 4.56 9.12 1.88
C ALA A 117 5.14 7.73 2.22
N ALA A 118 6.28 7.67 2.89
CA ALA A 118 6.86 6.42 3.37
C ALA A 118 5.93 5.68 4.35
N ARG A 119 5.32 6.40 5.29
CA ARG A 119 4.33 5.86 6.23
C ARG A 119 3.09 5.33 5.51
N LEU A 120 2.52 6.13 4.62
CA LEU A 120 1.32 5.77 3.86
C LEU A 120 1.56 4.59 2.91
N THR A 121 2.77 4.45 2.35
CA THR A 121 3.15 3.29 1.53
C THR A 121 3.64 2.08 2.35
N GLY A 122 3.55 2.14 3.70
CA GLY A 122 3.70 0.99 4.60
C GLY A 122 5.08 0.77 5.20
N CYS A 123 5.98 1.72 5.14
CA CYS A 123 7.16 1.70 5.98
C CYS A 123 6.74 1.99 7.44
N LYS A 124 7.22 1.19 8.37
CA LYS A 124 6.87 1.30 9.80
C LYS A 124 8.08 1.67 10.67
N ASN A 125 9.30 1.36 10.22
CA ASN A 125 10.51 1.56 10.98
C ASN A 125 11.21 2.80 10.47
N PHE A 126 11.35 3.83 11.32
CA PHE A 126 11.97 5.09 11.00
C PHE A 126 12.93 5.50 12.12
N SER A 127 13.97 6.23 11.74
CA SER A 127 14.82 6.94 12.66
C SER A 127 15.13 8.34 12.10
N THR A 128 15.24 9.31 12.99
CA THR A 128 15.88 10.58 12.68
C THR A 128 17.35 10.34 12.37
N VAL A 129 17.94 11.13 11.49
CA VAL A 129 19.34 10.91 11.11
C VAL A 129 20.19 12.18 11.16
N GLN A 130 21.47 11.96 11.40
CA GLN A 130 22.52 12.94 11.19
C GLN A 130 23.40 12.46 10.03
N LYS A 131 23.63 13.33 9.05
CA LYS A 131 24.55 13.03 7.95
C LYS A 131 25.98 13.03 8.50
N MET A 132 26.69 11.91 8.35
CA MET A 132 28.06 11.74 8.81
C MET A 132 29.10 11.82 7.68
N GLY A 133 28.66 11.56 6.46
CA GLY A 133 29.48 11.57 5.26
C GLY A 133 28.71 11.46 3.98
N LYS A 134 29.40 11.29 2.87
CA LYS A 134 28.78 11.19 1.55
C LYS A 134 27.90 9.95 1.41
N HIS A 135 28.26 8.88 2.08
CA HIS A 135 27.59 7.56 2.03
C HIS A 135 27.33 7.01 3.43
N SER A 136 27.26 7.87 4.46
CA SER A 136 27.06 7.43 5.84
C SER A 136 26.13 8.37 6.60
N ILE A 137 25.26 7.77 7.42
CA ILE A 137 24.35 8.46 8.32
C ILE A 137 24.41 7.81 9.70
N TYR A 138 24.14 8.58 10.73
CA TYR A 138 23.88 8.09 12.07
C TYR A 138 22.37 8.11 12.32
N ALA A 139 21.77 6.95 12.48
CA ALA A 139 20.36 6.77 12.83
C ALA A 139 20.22 6.91 14.34
N VAL A 140 19.69 8.07 14.76
CA VAL A 140 19.70 8.50 16.17
C VAL A 140 18.85 7.58 17.05
N ASP A 141 17.61 7.28 16.60
CA ASP A 141 16.67 6.47 17.37
C ASP A 141 17.08 4.99 17.43
N TRP A 142 17.94 4.56 16.52
CA TRP A 142 18.46 3.19 16.48
C TRP A 142 19.88 3.07 17.05
N ASP A 143 20.51 4.20 17.43
CA ASP A 143 21.93 4.27 17.85
C ASP A 143 22.83 3.47 16.89
N LEU A 144 22.73 3.75 15.59
CA LEU A 144 23.36 2.93 14.56
C LEU A 144 23.97 3.79 13.45
N MET A 145 25.25 3.50 13.14
CA MET A 145 25.88 4.00 11.91
C MET A 145 25.44 3.14 10.72
N LEU A 146 24.90 3.78 9.70
CA LEU A 146 24.47 3.13 8.46
C LEU A 146 25.31 3.61 7.28
N GLN A 147 25.70 2.66 6.45
CA GLN A 147 26.30 2.88 5.13
C GLN A 147 25.24 2.82 4.04
N THR A 148 25.28 3.75 3.11
CA THR A 148 24.32 3.86 2.03
C THR A 148 24.98 3.65 0.66
N LYS A 149 24.26 3.01 -0.27
CA LYS A 149 24.73 2.88 -1.66
C LYS A 149 24.70 4.22 -2.38
N ASP A 150 23.60 4.95 -2.21
CA ASP A 150 23.38 6.25 -2.82
C ASP A 150 24.01 7.36 -1.98
N VAL A 151 24.32 8.47 -2.63
CA VAL A 151 24.80 9.67 -1.93
C VAL A 151 23.71 10.20 -1.04
N VAL A 152 24.05 10.45 0.22
CA VAL A 152 23.13 11.02 1.21
C VAL A 152 22.88 12.48 0.90
N PRO A 153 21.61 12.90 0.69
CA PRO A 153 21.25 14.32 0.52
C PRO A 153 21.67 15.17 1.71
N ASP A 154 21.93 16.47 1.47
CA ASP A 154 22.32 17.37 2.56
C ASP A 154 21.17 17.70 3.51
N ASP A 155 19.94 17.64 3.00
CA ASP A 155 18.70 17.91 3.72
C ASP A 155 18.02 16.66 4.28
N VAL A 156 18.72 15.53 4.33
CA VAL A 156 18.17 14.29 4.89
C VAL A 156 17.78 14.47 6.36
N THR A 157 16.59 14.07 6.71
CA THR A 157 16.06 14.16 8.09
C THR A 157 15.75 12.80 8.70
N HIS A 158 15.38 11.82 7.89
CA HIS A 158 14.97 10.51 8.36
C HIS A 158 15.53 9.40 7.46
N VAL A 159 15.70 8.22 8.05
CA VAL A 159 15.85 6.95 7.34
C VAL A 159 14.65 6.07 7.66
N GLY A 160 14.20 5.31 6.68
CA GLY A 160 13.16 4.32 6.87
C GLY A 160 13.56 2.97 6.28
N ILE A 161 13.20 1.88 6.94
CA ILE A 161 13.40 0.53 6.43
C ILE A 161 12.12 -0.30 6.55
N ARG A 162 11.78 -1.02 5.50
CA ARG A 162 10.63 -1.93 5.53
C ARG A 162 11.01 -3.20 6.27
N GLY A 163 10.13 -3.70 7.14
CA GLY A 163 10.41 -4.87 7.97
C GLY A 163 10.88 -6.10 7.18
N HIS A 164 10.30 -6.35 6.01
CA HIS A 164 10.68 -7.49 5.16
C HIS A 164 12.05 -7.35 4.48
N TRP A 165 12.70 -6.18 4.55
CA TRP A 165 14.08 -5.98 4.09
C TRP A 165 15.11 -6.28 5.18
N MET A 166 14.68 -6.33 6.44
CA MET A 166 15.53 -6.74 7.54
C MET A 166 15.73 -8.26 7.49
N LYS A 167 16.92 -8.71 7.78
CA LYS A 167 17.27 -10.13 7.81
C LYS A 167 17.99 -10.45 9.11
N GLY A 168 17.69 -11.62 9.68
CA GLY A 168 18.51 -12.17 10.75
C GLY A 168 19.93 -12.44 10.23
N ALA A 169 20.92 -12.05 11.00
CA ALA A 169 22.33 -12.31 10.72
C ALA A 169 22.96 -13.06 11.90
N SER A 170 23.82 -14.03 11.60
CA SER A 170 24.59 -14.78 12.63
C SER A 170 25.92 -14.12 12.97
N GLU A 171 26.42 -13.24 12.11
CA GLU A 171 27.69 -12.53 12.26
C GLU A 171 27.51 -11.04 11.95
N GLY A 172 28.29 -10.20 12.63
CA GLY A 172 28.29 -8.76 12.40
C GLY A 172 28.78 -8.39 11.01
N GLY A 173 28.30 -7.27 10.49
CA GLY A 173 28.65 -6.72 9.18
C GLY A 173 28.26 -5.26 9.09
N GLU A 174 28.31 -4.70 7.87
CA GLU A 174 27.77 -3.36 7.63
C GLU A 174 26.27 -3.33 7.90
N ASN A 175 25.78 -2.24 8.50
CA ASN A 175 24.37 -2.06 8.82
C ASN A 175 23.79 -3.16 9.75
N HIS A 176 24.59 -3.63 10.68
CA HIS A 176 24.22 -4.67 11.64
C HIS A 176 23.85 -4.05 12.98
N MET A 177 22.77 -4.54 13.58
CA MET A 177 22.28 -4.12 14.89
C MET A 177 21.94 -5.34 15.75
N GLU A 178 22.43 -5.36 16.98
CA GLU A 178 21.99 -6.33 17.98
C GLU A 178 20.65 -5.88 18.56
N VAL A 179 19.66 -6.76 18.52
CA VAL A 179 18.31 -6.46 18.98
C VAL A 179 17.84 -7.51 19.98
N GLU A 180 16.91 -7.09 20.84
CA GLU A 180 16.11 -7.97 21.68
C GLU A 180 14.70 -8.06 21.09
N VAL A 181 14.12 -9.27 21.06
CA VAL A 181 12.73 -9.46 20.69
C VAL A 181 11.86 -9.14 21.90
N VAL A 182 11.14 -8.03 21.83
CA VAL A 182 10.25 -7.56 22.89
C VAL A 182 8.89 -8.22 22.79
N GLU A 183 8.40 -8.39 21.56
CA GLU A 183 7.10 -8.99 21.29
C GLU A 183 7.15 -9.82 20.01
N TYR A 184 6.45 -10.93 20.04
CA TYR A 184 6.24 -11.80 18.88
C TYR A 184 4.75 -11.96 18.65
N ILE A 185 4.28 -11.62 17.45
CA ILE A 185 2.90 -11.77 17.03
C ILE A 185 2.85 -12.71 15.84
N GLU A 186 2.16 -13.81 16.00
CA GLU A 186 1.87 -14.76 14.92
C GLU A 186 0.50 -14.44 14.31
N THR A 187 0.48 -14.25 13.01
CA THR A 187 -0.74 -14.14 12.23
C THR A 187 -0.86 -15.34 11.30
N THR A 188 -1.96 -15.47 10.57
CA THR A 188 -2.20 -16.62 9.69
C THR A 188 -1.10 -16.82 8.64
N PHE A 189 -0.44 -15.75 8.20
CA PHE A 189 0.53 -15.78 7.09
C PHE A 189 1.85 -15.08 7.39
N GLU A 190 1.96 -14.39 8.53
CA GLU A 190 3.12 -13.58 8.86
C GLU A 190 3.52 -13.77 10.32
N HIS A 191 4.82 -13.67 10.56
CA HIS A 191 5.41 -13.53 11.87
C HIS A 191 5.94 -12.12 12.03
N GLN A 192 5.42 -11.39 13.01
CA GLN A 192 5.84 -10.02 13.28
C GLN A 192 6.64 -9.98 14.57
N TYR A 193 7.77 -9.31 14.53
CA TYR A 193 8.66 -9.13 15.67
C TYR A 193 8.75 -7.65 16.00
N LEU A 194 8.45 -7.29 17.24
CA LEU A 194 8.82 -5.99 17.79
C LEU A 194 10.21 -6.11 18.38
N LEU A 195 11.14 -5.34 17.85
CA LEU A 195 12.54 -5.41 18.17
C LEU A 195 12.96 -4.13 18.92
N LYS A 196 13.76 -4.29 19.97
CA LYS A 196 14.39 -3.18 20.70
C LYS A 196 15.89 -3.26 20.53
N ASN A 197 16.55 -2.12 20.33
CA ASN A 197 18.00 -2.06 20.33
C ASN A 197 18.53 -2.35 21.74
N LYS A 198 19.49 -3.25 21.88
CA LYS A 198 20.14 -3.57 23.16
C LYS A 198 20.92 -2.40 23.76
N LYS A 199 21.33 -1.42 22.95
CA LYS A 199 22.11 -0.26 23.40
C LYS A 199 21.28 0.91 23.93
N GLY A 200 19.95 0.80 23.97
CA GLY A 200 19.13 1.69 24.78
C GLY A 200 18.36 2.81 24.07
N GLY A 201 17.90 2.62 22.85
CA GLY A 201 16.84 3.46 22.26
C GLY A 201 15.48 2.74 22.32
N ASP A 202 14.44 3.41 22.80
CA ASP A 202 13.05 2.92 22.69
C ASP A 202 12.55 3.07 21.27
#